data_844fbbb3f652bfc7eaba37c087212417
#
_entry.id   844fbbb3f652bfc7eaba37c087212417
#
_cell.length_a   1.000
_cell.length_b   1.000
_cell.length_c   1.000
_cell.angle_alpha   90.00
_cell.angle_beta   90.00
_cell.angle_gamma   90.00
#
_symmetry.space_group_name_H-M   'P 1'
#
loop_
_entity.id
_entity.type
_entity.pdbx_description
1 polymer ?
#
loop_
_entity_poly.entity_id
_entity_poly.type
_entity_poly.pdbx_seq_one_letter_code
_entity_poly.pdbx_strand_id
1 'polypeptide(L)'
;MSRSALLIGCFSFLLTSAAPPPFAAQHGSRVALQDRSPVRCHDGDDRRSPSYAPAYAPPPPTPPAQPGDQEMVVTGVRASLPNSQSVKRNSSVVVDAISAEDVGALPDRSVTESLQRIPGVSVNRNVPSAPMTQGYVAPQPEPYGAPGNTERYDGAPVSSILAVSAQPISTFSVDVDTGAYSNVRRMLTQRQAVPPEAVRTEEMINYFRYDYPRPTARDVPFSVTTNVSKTPWNPNTRLLRIGLRGYDVSAKGRPAANLVFLVDVSGSMGEPDKLPLVKQALSLLADRLTPKDKVSIVVYAGAAGIVLDPTSNPAYIKQALACLDAGGSTAGGEGIQLAYQVARKNFIQGGINRIMLATDGDFNVGISDNKTLEEMVKRQRDSGITLTTLGFGEGNYNEAMMERIADVGNGNYCYIDSPQEARKVLDDELSATLFTIAKDVKVQVEFNPAQVKEYRLIGYENRALANEDFNNDAVDAGDIGAGHQVTALYEIVPTENTGWLPERRYDASMPVGPSGAPEAAYVKLRYKLPGERDSRLITQPVFARQIRMAEMPVGDMAFITAVAAFGQRLRGDKYLNGFDFLQIGQLAGTSGDYWRSEFGRLVRLADAQYPRRPRGD
;
A
#
# COMPACT_ATOMS: atom_id res chain seq x y z
N MET A 1 13.10 -2.78 71.27
CA MET A 1 12.72 -1.83 72.35
C MET A 1 11.95 -0.71 71.72
N SER A 2 10.78 -0.38 72.33
CA SER A 2 9.85 0.75 72.18
C SER A 2 9.20 0.95 70.80
N ARG A 3 8.00 0.59 70.46
CA ARG A 3 6.63 0.88 70.90
C ARG A 3 6.36 2.41 71.03
N SER A 4 5.53 2.94 70.13
CA SER A 4 4.45 3.86 70.49
C SER A 4 3.36 3.90 69.41
N ALA A 5 2.16 3.69 69.85
CA ALA A 5 0.88 3.69 69.15
C ALA A 5 0.17 5.05 69.40
N LEU A 6 -0.98 5.21 68.81
CA LEU A 6 -2.12 6.12 69.11
C LEU A 6 -2.26 7.26 68.06
N LEU A 7 -3.43 7.65 67.61
CA LEU A 7 -4.83 7.56 68.07
C LEU A 7 -5.80 7.86 66.92
N ILE A 8 -6.97 7.26 67.04
CA ILE A 8 -8.21 7.41 66.27
C ILE A 8 -8.85 8.79 66.51
N GLY A 9 -9.43 9.39 65.48
CA GLY A 9 -10.33 10.52 65.58
C GLY A 9 -11.47 10.44 64.59
N CYS A 10 -12.61 9.84 64.99
CA CYS A 10 -13.90 9.93 64.31
C CYS A 10 -14.48 11.36 64.47
N PHE A 11 -14.90 11.99 63.37
CA PHE A 11 -15.86 13.08 63.37
C PHE A 11 -17.01 12.75 62.41
N SER A 12 -18.17 12.47 63.01
CA SER A 12 -19.46 12.40 62.37
C SER A 12 -20.01 13.81 62.18
N PHE A 13 -20.36 14.18 60.95
CA PHE A 13 -21.22 15.33 60.71
C PHE A 13 -22.50 14.87 60.07
N LEU A 14 -23.59 14.99 60.82
CA LEU A 14 -24.97 14.95 60.37
C LEU A 14 -25.24 16.21 59.55
N LEU A 15 -25.70 16.05 58.32
CA LEU A 15 -26.33 17.11 57.53
C LEU A 15 -27.71 16.64 57.06
N THR A 16 -28.70 17.36 57.53
CA THR A 16 -30.12 17.22 57.28
C THR A 16 -30.48 17.51 55.84
N SER A 17 -31.32 16.65 55.28
CA SER A 17 -31.90 16.77 53.95
C SER A 17 -33.02 17.85 53.95
N ALA A 18 -32.93 18.83 53.05
CA ALA A 18 -34.04 19.67 52.63
C ALA A 18 -34.36 19.37 51.18
N ALA A 19 -35.60 18.92 50.92
CA ALA A 19 -36.13 18.67 49.55
C ALA A 19 -36.53 20.00 48.90
N PRO A 20 -36.29 20.19 47.57
CA PRO A 20 -36.85 21.31 46.84
C PRO A 20 -38.29 20.98 46.32
N PRO A 21 -39.13 22.02 46.08
CA PRO A 21 -40.54 21.85 45.68
C PRO A 21 -40.67 21.41 44.20
N PRO A 22 -41.85 20.91 43.83
CA PRO A 22 -42.10 20.39 42.46
C PRO A 22 -42.30 21.53 41.45
N PHE A 23 -41.56 21.51 40.37
CA PHE A 23 -41.76 22.37 39.23
C PHE A 23 -42.88 21.84 38.35
N ALA A 24 -43.80 22.74 37.94
CA ALA A 24 -44.95 22.49 37.09
C ALA A 24 -44.53 22.05 35.67
N ALA A 25 -45.23 21.05 35.17
CA ALA A 25 -45.09 20.57 33.79
C ALA A 25 -45.62 21.62 32.80
N GLN A 26 -44.71 22.18 31.96
CA GLN A 26 -45.09 22.86 30.74
C GLN A 26 -45.10 21.85 29.58
N HIS A 27 -46.24 21.73 28.93
CA HIS A 27 -46.45 20.99 27.68
C HIS A 27 -45.63 21.66 26.56
N GLY A 28 -44.46 21.11 26.26
CA GLY A 28 -43.68 21.41 25.07
C GLY A 28 -44.01 20.40 23.97
N SER A 29 -44.56 20.88 22.86
CA SER A 29 -44.86 20.12 21.65
C SER A 29 -43.62 19.35 21.19
N ARG A 30 -43.68 18.02 21.15
CA ARG A 30 -42.70 17.17 20.50
C ARG A 30 -42.77 17.41 18.98
N VAL A 31 -41.85 18.21 18.45
CA VAL A 31 -41.51 18.17 17.03
C VAL A 31 -40.82 16.83 16.79
N ALA A 32 -41.46 15.96 16.06
CA ALA A 32 -40.89 14.72 15.58
C ALA A 32 -39.69 15.09 14.69
N LEU A 33 -38.46 14.83 15.16
CA LEU A 33 -37.28 14.78 14.33
C LEU A 33 -37.49 13.62 13.37
N GLN A 34 -37.80 13.94 12.11
CA GLN A 34 -37.75 12.98 11.02
C GLN A 34 -36.32 12.46 10.95
N ASP A 35 -36.20 11.18 11.23
CA ASP A 35 -34.95 10.38 11.10
C ASP A 35 -34.59 10.35 9.61
N ARG A 36 -33.77 11.34 9.18
CA ARG A 36 -33.18 11.35 7.84
C ARG A 36 -32.02 10.37 7.88
N SER A 37 -32.23 9.18 7.33
CA SER A 37 -31.13 8.24 7.08
C SER A 37 -29.98 8.96 6.37
N PRO A 38 -28.74 8.89 6.90
CA PRO A 38 -27.58 9.52 6.27
C PRO A 38 -27.11 8.79 5.00
N VAL A 39 -27.74 7.67 4.64
CA VAL A 39 -27.37 6.84 3.50
C VAL A 39 -28.26 7.14 2.31
N ARG A 40 -27.67 7.49 1.18
CA ARG A 40 -28.34 7.72 -0.10
C ARG A 40 -28.12 6.53 -1.02
N CYS A 41 -28.99 5.52 -0.94
CA CYS A 41 -29.06 4.48 -1.97
C CYS A 41 -29.98 4.94 -3.10
N HIS A 42 -29.62 4.65 -4.34
CA HIS A 42 -30.49 4.86 -5.50
C HIS A 42 -31.33 3.60 -5.70
N ASP A 43 -32.65 3.73 -5.66
CA ASP A 43 -33.58 2.66 -6.08
C ASP A 43 -33.49 2.54 -7.61
N GLY A 44 -33.15 1.34 -8.08
CA GLY A 44 -32.80 1.05 -9.47
C GLY A 44 -33.98 0.98 -10.45
N ASP A 45 -34.78 2.05 -10.62
CA ASP A 45 -35.81 2.08 -11.65
C ASP A 45 -35.88 3.37 -12.48
N ASP A 46 -34.82 4.15 -12.55
CA ASP A 46 -34.78 5.30 -13.45
C ASP A 46 -33.53 5.22 -14.34
N ARG A 47 -33.73 4.84 -15.62
CA ARG A 47 -32.71 4.75 -16.67
C ARG A 47 -32.20 6.12 -17.15
N ARG A 48 -32.03 7.07 -16.23
CA ARG A 48 -31.40 8.37 -16.50
C ARG A 48 -30.16 8.51 -15.65
N SER A 49 -29.03 8.65 -16.30
CA SER A 49 -27.74 8.98 -15.67
C SER A 49 -27.93 10.10 -14.65
N PRO A 50 -27.46 9.97 -13.40
CA PRO A 50 -27.56 11.05 -12.43
C PRO A 50 -26.63 12.18 -12.85
N SER A 51 -27.19 13.33 -13.22
CA SER A 51 -26.44 14.57 -13.34
C SER A 51 -26.13 15.08 -11.93
N TYR A 52 -24.94 14.77 -11.42
CA TYR A 52 -24.42 15.41 -10.22
C TYR A 52 -23.99 16.85 -10.59
N ALA A 53 -24.87 17.82 -10.34
CA ALA A 53 -24.49 19.21 -10.37
C ALA A 53 -23.69 19.55 -9.11
N PRO A 54 -22.51 20.19 -9.22
CA PRO A 54 -21.82 20.70 -8.06
C PRO A 54 -22.66 21.81 -7.43
N ALA A 55 -22.88 21.72 -6.11
CA ALA A 55 -23.56 22.74 -5.33
C ALA A 55 -22.64 23.97 -5.18
N TYR A 56 -22.56 24.77 -6.22
CA TYR A 56 -22.11 26.17 -6.14
C TYR A 56 -23.34 27.05 -6.11
N ALA A 57 -23.51 27.80 -5.04
CA ALA A 57 -24.52 28.85 -4.98
C ALA A 57 -24.22 29.92 -6.04
N PRO A 58 -25.18 30.32 -6.86
CA PRO A 58 -24.97 31.39 -7.82
C PRO A 58 -24.75 32.73 -7.10
N PRO A 59 -23.93 33.64 -7.65
CA PRO A 59 -23.82 35.01 -7.16
C PRO A 59 -25.16 35.75 -7.33
N PRO A 60 -25.41 36.79 -6.55
CA PRO A 60 -26.68 37.53 -6.58
C PRO A 60 -26.92 38.18 -7.95
N PRO A 61 -28.19 38.32 -8.38
CA PRO A 61 -28.51 38.83 -9.69
C PRO A 61 -28.16 40.31 -9.85
N THR A 62 -27.49 40.62 -10.95
CA THR A 62 -27.25 42.01 -11.44
C THR A 62 -28.57 42.63 -11.87
N PRO A 63 -28.78 43.95 -11.66
CA PRO A 63 -30.04 44.59 -12.05
C PRO A 63 -30.19 44.67 -13.57
N PRO A 64 -31.47 44.75 -14.08
CA PRO A 64 -31.74 44.68 -15.52
C PRO A 64 -31.27 45.91 -16.29
N ALA A 65 -30.55 45.65 -17.38
CA ALA A 65 -30.20 46.67 -18.38
C ALA A 65 -31.39 46.95 -19.30
N GLN A 66 -31.56 48.20 -19.67
CA GLN A 66 -32.60 48.73 -20.56
C GLN A 66 -32.46 48.24 -22.00
N PRO A 67 -33.58 48.17 -22.77
CA PRO A 67 -33.57 47.60 -24.10
C PRO A 67 -33.01 48.59 -25.15
N GLY A 68 -31.98 48.12 -25.86
CA GLY A 68 -31.42 48.78 -27.02
C GLY A 68 -30.77 47.72 -27.91
N ASP A 69 -31.28 47.67 -29.15
CA ASP A 69 -30.79 47.02 -30.35
C ASP A 69 -30.66 45.50 -30.35
N GLN A 70 -31.60 44.85 -31.02
CA GLN A 70 -31.56 43.45 -31.41
C GLN A 70 -30.51 43.24 -32.50
N GLU A 71 -29.32 42.84 -32.10
CA GLU A 71 -28.35 42.26 -33.02
C GLU A 71 -28.60 40.74 -33.04
N MET A 72 -28.91 40.20 -34.20
CA MET A 72 -29.20 38.79 -34.44
C MET A 72 -27.91 37.99 -34.29
N VAL A 73 -27.72 37.37 -33.13
CA VAL A 73 -26.55 36.52 -32.84
C VAL A 73 -26.73 35.20 -33.57
N VAL A 74 -26.03 34.98 -34.66
CA VAL A 74 -25.83 33.69 -35.30
C VAL A 74 -24.79 32.93 -34.46
N THR A 75 -25.23 32.15 -33.48
CA THR A 75 -24.40 31.30 -32.65
C THR A 75 -24.30 29.90 -33.28
N GLY A 76 -23.09 29.43 -33.53
CA GLY A 76 -22.83 28.05 -33.95
C GLY A 76 -21.42 27.91 -34.52
N VAL A 77 -21.25 28.03 -35.81
CA VAL A 77 -20.01 27.70 -36.52
C VAL A 77 -18.90 28.78 -36.39
N ARG A 78 -19.23 30.01 -36.04
CA ARG A 78 -18.23 31.08 -35.88
C ARG A 78 -17.48 31.11 -34.55
N ALA A 79 -17.99 30.43 -33.50
CA ALA A 79 -17.33 30.39 -32.21
C ALA A 79 -16.33 29.20 -32.07
N SER A 80 -16.55 28.12 -32.81
CA SER A 80 -15.70 26.92 -32.75
C SER A 80 -14.37 27.08 -33.49
N LEU A 81 -14.38 27.81 -34.64
CA LEU A 81 -13.17 28.11 -35.41
C LEU A 81 -12.08 28.87 -34.63
N PRO A 82 -12.39 29.89 -33.80
CA PRO A 82 -11.40 30.52 -32.93
C PRO A 82 -10.81 29.58 -31.89
N ASN A 83 -11.57 28.62 -31.37
CA ASN A 83 -11.09 27.65 -30.37
C ASN A 83 -10.10 26.66 -30.99
N SER A 84 -10.40 26.06 -32.13
CA SER A 84 -9.49 25.16 -32.84
C SER A 84 -8.21 25.89 -33.27
N GLN A 85 -8.33 27.17 -33.71
CA GLN A 85 -7.18 27.99 -34.03
C GLN A 85 -6.35 28.40 -32.82
N SER A 86 -6.96 28.62 -31.66
CA SER A 86 -6.25 28.95 -30.42
C SER A 86 -5.44 27.76 -29.89
N VAL A 87 -5.99 26.54 -29.98
CA VAL A 87 -5.27 25.28 -29.65
C VAL A 87 -4.05 25.15 -30.58
N LYS A 88 -4.22 25.36 -31.90
CA LYS A 88 -3.14 25.27 -32.88
C LYS A 88 -2.06 26.35 -32.64
N ARG A 89 -2.45 27.56 -32.24
CA ARG A 89 -1.52 28.68 -31.98
C ARG A 89 -0.73 28.50 -30.68
N ASN A 90 -1.33 27.90 -29.67
CA ASN A 90 -0.74 27.73 -28.34
C ASN A 90 0.01 26.41 -28.16
N SER A 91 0.00 25.51 -29.14
CA SER A 91 0.74 24.25 -29.12
C SER A 91 2.21 24.44 -29.50
N SER A 92 3.12 23.84 -28.77
CA SER A 92 4.55 23.80 -29.06
C SER A 92 4.95 22.80 -30.16
N VAL A 93 3.99 22.00 -30.63
CA VAL A 93 4.14 21.03 -31.72
C VAL A 93 3.10 21.31 -32.80
N VAL A 94 3.33 20.80 -34.02
CA VAL A 94 2.35 20.94 -35.12
C VAL A 94 1.12 20.07 -34.81
N VAL A 95 -0.02 20.71 -34.54
CA VAL A 95 -1.28 20.08 -34.19
C VAL A 95 -2.38 20.55 -35.12
N ASP A 96 -3.19 19.62 -35.64
CA ASP A 96 -4.47 19.93 -36.26
C ASP A 96 -5.59 19.43 -35.31
N ALA A 97 -6.47 20.34 -34.90
CA ALA A 97 -7.52 20.08 -33.93
C ALA A 97 -8.91 20.39 -34.52
N ILE A 98 -9.87 19.50 -34.24
CA ILE A 98 -11.29 19.71 -34.46
C ILE A 98 -11.94 19.69 -33.06
N SER A 99 -12.74 20.71 -32.73
CA SER A 99 -13.43 20.76 -31.44
C SER A 99 -14.66 19.83 -31.45
N ALA A 100 -15.11 19.42 -30.27
CA ALA A 100 -16.32 18.57 -30.11
C ALA A 100 -17.57 19.29 -30.68
N GLU A 101 -17.59 20.65 -30.64
CA GLU A 101 -18.66 21.47 -31.20
C GLU A 101 -18.61 21.45 -32.72
N ASP A 102 -17.44 21.37 -33.34
CA ASP A 102 -17.29 21.23 -34.80
C ASP A 102 -17.87 19.89 -35.29
N VAL A 103 -17.64 18.81 -34.56
CA VAL A 103 -18.17 17.47 -34.89
C VAL A 103 -19.71 17.43 -34.83
N GLY A 104 -20.33 18.16 -33.89
CA GLY A 104 -21.80 18.28 -33.76
C GLY A 104 -22.46 19.29 -34.69
N ALA A 105 -21.72 20.26 -35.20
CA ALA A 105 -22.26 21.35 -36.05
C ALA A 105 -22.07 21.11 -37.54
N LEU A 106 -21.24 20.14 -37.95
CA LEU A 106 -21.02 19.80 -39.36
C LEU A 106 -22.12 18.86 -39.87
N PRO A 107 -22.48 18.95 -41.15
CA PRO A 107 -23.49 18.07 -41.77
C PRO A 107 -22.99 16.65 -42.03
N ASP A 108 -21.94 16.27 -41.33
CA ASP A 108 -21.31 14.96 -41.49
C ASP A 108 -22.15 13.85 -40.77
N ARG A 109 -22.29 12.71 -41.41
CA ARG A 109 -23.10 11.60 -40.88
C ARG A 109 -22.37 10.76 -39.84
N SER A 110 -21.07 10.97 -39.68
CA SER A 110 -20.25 10.23 -38.71
C SER A 110 -19.00 11.01 -38.34
N VAL A 111 -18.46 10.71 -37.14
CA VAL A 111 -17.17 11.24 -36.67
C VAL A 111 -16.03 10.97 -37.68
N THR A 112 -16.10 9.84 -38.39
CA THR A 112 -15.12 9.45 -39.42
C THR A 112 -15.10 10.40 -40.61
N GLU A 113 -16.26 11.00 -40.96
CA GLU A 113 -16.33 11.99 -42.02
C GLU A 113 -15.75 13.33 -41.59
N SER A 114 -15.96 13.71 -40.34
CA SER A 114 -15.37 14.94 -39.78
C SER A 114 -13.84 14.82 -39.69
N LEU A 115 -13.29 13.65 -39.38
CA LEU A 115 -11.85 13.41 -39.32
C LEU A 115 -11.15 13.48 -40.69
N GLN A 116 -11.85 13.22 -41.80
CA GLN A 116 -11.28 13.37 -43.15
C GLN A 116 -10.94 14.83 -43.55
N ARG A 117 -11.42 15.80 -42.79
CA ARG A 117 -11.13 17.24 -43.01
C ARG A 117 -9.77 17.66 -42.42
N ILE A 118 -9.12 16.77 -41.66
CA ILE A 118 -7.77 17.00 -41.13
C ILE A 118 -6.76 16.69 -42.26
N PRO A 119 -5.89 17.62 -42.66
CA PRO A 119 -4.86 17.36 -43.65
C PRO A 119 -3.99 16.14 -43.26
N GLY A 120 -3.85 15.20 -44.18
CA GLY A 120 -3.06 13.99 -43.95
C GLY A 120 -3.81 12.79 -43.38
N VAL A 121 -5.10 12.91 -43.02
CA VAL A 121 -5.94 11.76 -42.60
C VAL A 121 -6.74 11.25 -43.80
N SER A 122 -6.55 9.97 -44.16
CA SER A 122 -7.35 9.29 -45.19
C SER A 122 -8.10 8.12 -44.57
N VAL A 123 -9.41 8.03 -44.84
CA VAL A 123 -10.26 6.92 -44.38
C VAL A 123 -10.51 6.02 -45.58
N ASN A 124 -9.99 4.79 -45.57
CA ASN A 124 -10.16 3.84 -46.65
C ASN A 124 -11.52 3.13 -46.53
N ARG A 125 -12.44 3.39 -47.46
CA ARG A 125 -13.79 2.79 -47.52
C ARG A 125 -13.92 1.66 -48.53
N ASN A 126 -12.85 1.31 -49.25
CA ASN A 126 -12.89 0.24 -50.21
C ASN A 126 -12.74 -1.13 -49.53
N VAL A 127 -13.86 -1.67 -49.05
CA VAL A 127 -14.01 -3.12 -48.93
C VAL A 127 -14.52 -3.59 -50.32
N PRO A 128 -13.76 -4.41 -51.09
CA PRO A 128 -14.26 -4.96 -52.33
C PRO A 128 -15.49 -5.82 -52.02
N SER A 129 -16.62 -5.52 -52.64
CA SER A 129 -17.79 -6.41 -52.65
C SER A 129 -17.43 -7.67 -53.48
N ALA A 130 -17.10 -8.75 -52.81
CA ALA A 130 -16.96 -10.04 -53.47
C ALA A 130 -18.34 -10.58 -53.85
N PRO A 131 -18.49 -11.22 -55.07
CA PRO A 131 -19.76 -11.79 -55.47
C PRO A 131 -20.13 -12.97 -54.58
N MET A 132 -21.38 -13.02 -54.12
CA MET A 132 -21.94 -14.12 -53.36
C MET A 132 -21.95 -15.39 -54.19
N THR A 133 -21.07 -16.33 -53.91
CA THR A 133 -21.20 -17.73 -54.32
C THR A 133 -21.16 -18.63 -53.10
N GLN A 134 -22.30 -19.29 -52.92
CA GLN A 134 -22.56 -20.49 -52.10
C GLN A 134 -21.67 -20.81 -50.89
N GLY A 135 -22.26 -20.83 -49.71
CA GLY A 135 -21.83 -21.70 -48.62
C GLY A 135 -20.77 -21.07 -47.68
N TYR A 136 -20.83 -19.77 -47.39
CA TYR A 136 -20.02 -19.20 -46.35
C TYR A 136 -20.68 -19.45 -44.99
N VAL A 137 -20.17 -20.43 -44.25
CA VAL A 137 -20.35 -20.46 -42.79
C VAL A 137 -19.56 -19.24 -42.29
N ALA A 138 -20.26 -18.21 -41.77
CA ALA A 138 -19.60 -17.09 -41.15
C ALA A 138 -18.59 -17.64 -40.12
N PRO A 139 -17.32 -17.18 -40.11
CA PRO A 139 -16.43 -17.46 -39.00
C PRO A 139 -17.17 -17.01 -37.73
N GLN A 140 -17.30 -17.91 -36.78
CA GLN A 140 -17.71 -17.48 -35.44
C GLN A 140 -16.76 -16.35 -35.06
N PRO A 141 -17.27 -15.23 -34.51
CA PRO A 141 -16.38 -14.24 -33.98
C PRO A 141 -15.42 -14.96 -33.03
N GLU A 142 -14.14 -14.86 -33.33
CA GLU A 142 -13.12 -15.34 -32.39
C GLU A 142 -13.54 -14.84 -31.01
N PRO A 143 -13.60 -15.71 -30.00
CA PRO A 143 -13.90 -15.21 -28.66
C PRO A 143 -12.92 -14.05 -28.43
N TYR A 144 -13.47 -12.88 -28.12
CA TYR A 144 -12.66 -11.73 -27.71
C TYR A 144 -11.62 -12.29 -26.76
N GLY A 145 -10.36 -12.31 -27.18
CA GLY A 145 -9.27 -12.79 -26.35
C GLY A 145 -9.41 -12.09 -25.02
N ALA A 146 -9.40 -12.84 -23.93
CA ALA A 146 -9.42 -12.25 -22.60
C ALA A 146 -8.45 -11.06 -22.62
N PRO A 147 -8.82 -9.88 -22.08
CA PRO A 147 -7.95 -8.72 -22.08
C PRO A 147 -6.58 -9.18 -21.62
N GLY A 148 -5.55 -8.95 -22.45
CA GLY A 148 -4.19 -9.41 -22.13
C GLY A 148 -3.82 -8.89 -20.76
N ASN A 149 -3.18 -9.71 -19.91
CA ASN A 149 -2.70 -9.30 -18.61
C ASN A 149 -1.77 -8.08 -18.79
N THR A 150 -2.17 -6.93 -18.25
CA THR A 150 -1.44 -5.65 -18.30
C THR A 150 -0.86 -5.24 -16.96
N GLU A 151 -0.80 -6.19 -16.01
CA GLU A 151 -0.25 -5.96 -14.68
C GLU A 151 1.17 -5.42 -14.74
N ARG A 152 1.49 -4.48 -13.84
CA ARG A 152 2.77 -3.78 -13.80
C ARG A 152 3.41 -3.93 -12.43
N TYR A 153 4.65 -4.40 -12.44
CA TYR A 153 5.50 -4.61 -11.27
C TYR A 153 6.80 -3.86 -11.44
N ASP A 154 7.27 -3.19 -10.38
CA ASP A 154 8.53 -2.45 -10.38
C ASP A 154 9.61 -3.30 -9.70
N GLY A 155 10.24 -4.20 -10.47
CA GLY A 155 11.25 -5.12 -9.98
C GLY A 155 12.64 -4.49 -9.93
N ALA A 156 13.28 -4.56 -8.77
CA ALA A 156 14.70 -4.23 -8.63
C ALA A 156 15.59 -5.46 -8.90
N PRO A 157 16.81 -5.31 -9.43
CA PRO A 157 17.73 -6.42 -9.59
C PRO A 157 18.16 -6.97 -8.21
N VAL A 158 18.42 -8.29 -8.14
CA VAL A 158 18.89 -8.94 -6.91
C VAL A 158 20.13 -8.26 -6.36
N SER A 159 20.18 -8.03 -5.06
CA SER A 159 21.30 -7.40 -4.36
C SER A 159 22.63 -8.07 -4.68
N SER A 160 23.61 -7.27 -5.07
CA SER A 160 24.96 -7.73 -5.35
C SER A 160 25.74 -8.03 -4.06
N ILE A 161 26.79 -8.84 -4.21
CA ILE A 161 27.70 -9.12 -3.12
C ILE A 161 28.67 -7.96 -2.95
N LEU A 162 28.86 -7.54 -1.72
CA LEU A 162 29.73 -6.44 -1.34
C LEU A 162 30.90 -6.95 -0.49
N ALA A 163 32.10 -6.50 -0.81
CA ALA A 163 33.28 -6.74 0.04
C ALA A 163 33.29 -5.75 1.20
N VAL A 164 33.36 -6.25 2.43
CA VAL A 164 33.42 -5.40 3.64
C VAL A 164 34.61 -4.45 3.63
N SER A 165 35.73 -4.87 3.05
CA SER A 165 36.91 -4.00 2.88
C SER A 165 36.66 -2.76 2.02
N ALA A 166 35.68 -2.81 1.10
CA ALA A 166 35.32 -1.69 0.23
C ALA A 166 34.08 -0.93 0.73
N GLN A 167 33.12 -1.64 1.26
CA GLN A 167 31.83 -1.10 1.71
C GLN A 167 31.43 -1.80 3.03
N PRO A 168 31.94 -1.35 4.18
CA PRO A 168 31.64 -1.98 5.46
C PRO A 168 30.22 -1.68 5.97
N ILE A 169 29.53 -0.73 5.37
CA ILE A 169 28.23 -0.20 5.83
C ILE A 169 27.15 -0.50 4.81
N SER A 170 26.01 -1.01 5.30
CA SER A 170 24.77 -1.20 4.55
C SER A 170 23.67 -0.41 5.22
N THR A 171 22.98 0.46 4.46
CA THR A 171 21.91 1.33 4.96
C THR A 171 20.65 1.12 4.15
N PHE A 172 19.51 0.97 4.81
CA PHE A 172 18.19 0.80 4.16
C PHE A 172 17.06 1.35 5.03
N SER A 173 15.95 1.70 4.40
CA SER A 173 14.68 2.02 5.04
C SER A 173 13.96 0.72 5.42
N VAL A 174 13.24 0.71 6.54
CA VAL A 174 12.35 -0.41 6.82
C VAL A 174 11.21 -0.46 5.82
N ASP A 175 10.65 -1.65 5.65
CA ASP A 175 9.46 -1.91 4.88
C ASP A 175 8.51 -2.80 5.69
N VAL A 176 7.23 -2.47 5.67
CA VAL A 176 6.16 -3.21 6.35
C VAL A 176 5.08 -3.68 5.37
N ASP A 177 5.27 -3.45 4.09
CA ASP A 177 4.36 -3.88 3.05
C ASP A 177 4.37 -5.41 2.90
N THR A 178 3.26 -5.97 2.48
CA THR A 178 3.08 -7.43 2.39
C THR A 178 2.38 -7.87 1.10
N GLY A 179 2.16 -6.94 0.18
CA GLY A 179 1.40 -7.15 -1.04
C GLY A 179 1.99 -8.21 -1.98
N ALA A 180 3.33 -8.30 -2.05
CA ALA A 180 3.99 -9.26 -2.91
C ALA A 180 3.68 -10.71 -2.53
N TYR A 181 3.52 -11.05 -1.23
CA TYR A 181 3.17 -12.41 -0.83
C TYR A 181 1.77 -12.82 -1.30
N SER A 182 0.76 -11.99 -1.03
CA SER A 182 -0.62 -12.27 -1.42
C SER A 182 -0.79 -12.31 -2.94
N ASN A 183 -0.05 -11.48 -3.68
CA ASN A 183 -0.04 -11.49 -5.13
C ASN A 183 0.61 -12.76 -5.70
N VAL A 184 1.77 -13.17 -5.19
CA VAL A 184 2.40 -14.46 -5.53
C VAL A 184 1.49 -15.64 -5.19
N ARG A 185 0.79 -15.60 -4.05
CA ARG A 185 -0.22 -16.60 -3.66
C ARG A 185 -1.33 -16.71 -4.69
N ARG A 186 -1.90 -15.58 -5.13
CA ARG A 186 -2.91 -15.53 -6.17
C ARG A 186 -2.41 -16.23 -7.45
N MET A 187 -1.27 -15.77 -7.96
CA MET A 187 -0.70 -16.30 -9.22
C MET A 187 -0.46 -17.81 -9.15
N LEU A 188 0.17 -18.31 -8.10
CA LEU A 188 0.44 -19.75 -7.94
C LEU A 188 -0.84 -20.57 -7.78
N THR A 189 -1.84 -20.05 -7.07
CA THR A 189 -3.13 -20.73 -6.89
C THR A 189 -3.89 -20.83 -8.20
N GLN A 190 -3.78 -19.83 -9.05
CA GLN A 190 -4.37 -19.78 -10.39
C GLN A 190 -3.50 -20.44 -11.46
N ARG A 191 -2.33 -20.99 -11.08
CA ARG A 191 -1.35 -21.59 -12.01
C ARG A 191 -0.80 -20.59 -13.04
N GLN A 192 -0.79 -19.32 -12.71
CA GLN A 192 -0.14 -18.28 -13.50
C GLN A 192 1.37 -18.27 -13.23
N ALA A 193 2.16 -17.90 -14.25
CA ALA A 193 3.58 -17.70 -14.07
C ALA A 193 3.81 -16.46 -13.17
N VAL A 194 4.69 -16.60 -12.19
CA VAL A 194 5.08 -15.48 -11.31
C VAL A 194 6.22 -14.72 -11.99
N PRO A 195 6.01 -13.46 -12.41
CA PRO A 195 7.10 -12.64 -12.90
C PRO A 195 8.11 -12.38 -11.79
N PRO A 196 9.43 -12.45 -12.04
CA PRO A 196 10.45 -12.14 -11.04
C PRO A 196 10.28 -10.75 -10.41
N GLU A 197 9.77 -9.80 -11.19
CA GLU A 197 9.50 -8.41 -10.79
C GLU A 197 8.38 -8.27 -9.75
N ALA A 198 7.46 -9.23 -9.70
CA ALA A 198 6.37 -9.27 -8.70
C ALA A 198 6.81 -9.82 -7.34
N VAL A 199 8.06 -10.28 -7.21
CA VAL A 199 8.56 -10.95 -6.00
C VAL A 199 9.47 -10.01 -5.22
N ARG A 200 8.96 -9.49 -4.13
CA ARG A 200 9.75 -8.76 -3.12
C ARG A 200 10.01 -9.67 -1.93
N THR A 201 11.26 -10.10 -1.78
CA THR A 201 11.61 -11.13 -0.80
C THR A 201 11.40 -10.64 0.63
N GLU A 202 11.65 -9.36 0.92
CA GLU A 202 11.41 -8.71 2.20
C GLU A 202 9.92 -8.72 2.59
N GLU A 203 9.04 -8.37 1.67
CA GLU A 203 7.59 -8.39 1.90
C GLU A 203 7.08 -9.81 2.17
N MET A 204 7.63 -10.80 1.46
CA MET A 204 7.29 -12.19 1.72
C MET A 204 7.72 -12.63 3.12
N ILE A 205 8.90 -12.22 3.58
CA ILE A 205 9.39 -12.50 4.93
C ILE A 205 8.51 -11.77 5.95
N ASN A 206 8.22 -10.49 5.75
CA ASN A 206 7.46 -9.63 6.66
C ASN A 206 5.95 -9.96 6.71
N TYR A 207 5.46 -10.75 5.76
CA TYR A 207 4.08 -11.24 5.75
C TYR A 207 3.73 -12.08 6.98
N PHE A 208 4.70 -12.78 7.58
CA PHE A 208 4.51 -13.72 8.68
C PHE A 208 4.82 -13.09 10.03
N ARG A 209 4.18 -13.64 11.08
CA ARG A 209 4.48 -13.30 12.47
C ARG A 209 5.50 -14.28 13.05
N TYR A 210 6.45 -13.72 13.80
CA TYR A 210 7.53 -14.44 14.46
C TYR A 210 7.50 -14.19 15.95
N ASP A 211 8.08 -15.11 16.73
CA ASP A 211 8.16 -14.97 18.18
C ASP A 211 9.30 -14.05 18.61
N TYR A 212 9.15 -12.76 18.24
CA TYR A 212 10.06 -11.72 18.70
C TYR A 212 9.63 -11.20 20.08
N PRO A 213 10.59 -10.95 20.99
CA PRO A 213 10.28 -10.39 22.29
C PRO A 213 9.58 -9.04 22.15
N ARG A 214 8.60 -8.80 23.01
CA ARG A 214 7.91 -7.51 23.07
C ARG A 214 8.82 -6.46 23.70
N PRO A 215 8.72 -5.18 23.28
CA PRO A 215 9.38 -4.08 24.00
C PRO A 215 8.92 -4.03 25.45
N THR A 216 9.86 -3.75 26.35
CA THR A 216 9.59 -3.69 27.80
C THR A 216 9.06 -2.34 28.27
N ALA A 217 9.33 -1.27 27.49
CA ALA A 217 8.94 0.09 27.80
C ALA A 217 8.41 0.80 26.54
N ARG A 218 7.51 1.79 26.71
CA ARG A 218 6.89 2.52 25.59
C ARG A 218 7.74 3.66 25.05
N ASP A 219 8.70 4.14 25.81
CA ASP A 219 9.67 5.16 25.41
C ASP A 219 10.68 4.63 24.39
N VAL A 220 10.84 3.30 24.31
CA VAL A 220 11.57 2.60 23.26
C VAL A 220 10.56 1.80 22.45
N PRO A 221 10.19 2.25 21.23
CA PRO A 221 9.07 1.67 20.48
C PRO A 221 9.32 0.27 19.96
N PHE A 222 10.57 -0.21 19.93
CA PHE A 222 10.94 -1.51 19.40
C PHE A 222 11.76 -2.34 20.36
N SER A 223 11.61 -3.67 20.26
CA SER A 223 12.67 -4.59 20.58
C SER A 223 13.51 -4.89 19.33
N VAL A 224 14.82 -5.05 19.49
CA VAL A 224 15.75 -5.42 18.43
C VAL A 224 16.38 -6.75 18.81
N THR A 225 16.33 -7.72 17.90
CA THR A 225 16.94 -9.05 18.09
C THR A 225 17.82 -9.41 16.93
N THR A 226 18.94 -10.08 17.22
CA THR A 226 19.82 -10.62 16.19
C THR A 226 20.03 -12.11 16.41
N ASN A 227 20.06 -12.87 15.32
CA ASN A 227 20.37 -14.29 15.33
C ASN A 227 21.24 -14.64 14.12
N VAL A 228 22.19 -15.56 14.28
CA VAL A 228 23.04 -16.07 13.21
C VAL A 228 22.88 -17.57 13.08
N SER A 229 22.65 -18.05 11.85
CA SER A 229 22.60 -19.49 11.53
C SER A 229 23.49 -19.84 10.34
N LYS A 230 23.77 -21.12 10.15
CA LYS A 230 24.36 -21.63 8.90
C LYS A 230 23.38 -21.43 7.77
N THR A 231 23.90 -21.20 6.56
CA THR A 231 23.12 -21.08 5.33
C THR A 231 22.87 -22.46 4.74
N PRO A 232 21.61 -22.90 4.55
CA PRO A 232 21.32 -24.25 4.03
C PRO A 232 21.84 -24.51 2.61
N TRP A 233 21.95 -23.47 1.76
CA TRP A 233 22.36 -23.58 0.37
C TRP A 233 23.86 -23.26 0.14
N ASN A 234 24.57 -22.77 1.17
CA ASN A 234 25.98 -22.45 1.04
C ASN A 234 26.72 -22.66 2.37
N PRO A 235 27.55 -23.69 2.50
CA PRO A 235 28.27 -23.98 3.75
C PRO A 235 29.28 -22.89 4.16
N ASN A 236 29.75 -22.09 3.19
CA ASN A 236 30.74 -21.03 3.43
C ASN A 236 30.10 -19.76 4.01
N THR A 237 28.77 -19.64 4.02
CA THR A 237 28.08 -18.43 4.46
C THR A 237 27.30 -18.65 5.75
N ARG A 238 26.86 -17.55 6.34
CA ARG A 238 25.94 -17.51 7.48
C ARG A 238 24.80 -16.55 7.16
N LEU A 239 23.64 -16.81 7.72
CA LEU A 239 22.49 -15.92 7.67
C LEU A 239 22.44 -15.13 8.98
N LEU A 240 22.57 -13.81 8.89
CA LEU A 240 22.33 -12.87 9.97
C LEU A 240 20.91 -12.33 9.85
N ARG A 241 20.04 -12.64 10.81
CA ARG A 241 18.72 -12.08 10.96
C ARG A 241 18.74 -10.90 11.91
N ILE A 242 18.12 -9.81 11.51
CA ILE A 242 17.77 -8.65 12.35
C ILE A 242 16.26 -8.59 12.42
N GLY A 243 15.69 -8.78 13.61
CA GLY A 243 14.26 -8.75 13.86
C GLY A 243 13.89 -7.56 14.72
N LEU A 244 12.91 -6.79 14.27
CA LEU A 244 12.31 -5.67 14.99
C LEU A 244 10.88 -6.03 15.35
N ARG A 245 10.43 -5.62 16.54
CA ARG A 245 9.04 -5.71 16.93
C ARG A 245 8.59 -4.45 17.64
N GLY A 246 7.53 -3.81 17.12
CA GLY A 246 6.86 -2.69 17.75
C GLY A 246 6.04 -3.12 18.98
N TYR A 247 5.81 -2.18 19.91
CA TYR A 247 4.90 -2.44 21.02
C TYR A 247 3.44 -2.55 20.55
N ASP A 248 2.68 -3.40 21.24
CA ASP A 248 1.26 -3.58 20.95
C ASP A 248 0.41 -2.44 21.58
N VAL A 249 -0.59 -1.95 20.85
CA VAL A 249 -1.58 -0.99 21.35
C VAL A 249 -2.95 -1.66 21.39
N SER A 250 -3.59 -1.65 22.54
CA SER A 250 -4.96 -2.13 22.67
C SER A 250 -5.95 -1.18 21.97
N ALA A 251 -7.07 -1.70 21.47
CA ALA A 251 -8.12 -0.89 20.84
C ALA A 251 -8.64 0.27 21.74
N LYS A 252 -8.64 0.08 23.07
CA LYS A 252 -9.04 1.12 24.04
C LYS A 252 -7.99 2.22 24.19
N GLY A 253 -6.72 1.90 23.97
CA GLY A 253 -5.59 2.82 24.17
C GLY A 253 -5.19 3.58 22.92
N ARG A 254 -5.77 3.31 21.74
CA ARG A 254 -5.46 4.03 20.51
C ARG A 254 -6.20 5.37 20.43
N PRO A 255 -5.65 6.37 19.75
CA PRO A 255 -6.35 7.61 19.43
C PRO A 255 -7.62 7.35 18.60
N ALA A 256 -8.51 8.33 18.57
CA ALA A 256 -9.66 8.36 17.68
C ALA A 256 -9.19 8.41 16.21
N ALA A 257 -9.91 7.76 15.31
CA ALA A 257 -9.60 7.74 13.89
C ALA A 257 -10.67 8.46 13.07
N ASN A 258 -10.21 9.29 12.12
CA ASN A 258 -10.99 9.83 11.01
C ASN A 258 -10.53 9.09 9.74
N LEU A 259 -11.34 8.15 9.28
CA LEU A 259 -11.06 7.30 8.13
C LEU A 259 -11.93 7.73 6.95
N VAL A 260 -11.31 7.91 5.79
CA VAL A 260 -12.04 8.13 4.54
C VAL A 260 -11.81 6.93 3.64
N PHE A 261 -12.85 6.13 3.41
CA PHE A 261 -12.80 5.06 2.42
C PHE A 261 -12.99 5.70 1.04
N LEU A 262 -11.93 5.68 0.25
CA LEU A 262 -11.96 6.09 -1.15
C LEU A 262 -12.05 4.83 -2.00
N VAL A 263 -13.24 4.58 -2.56
CA VAL A 263 -13.55 3.32 -3.25
C VAL A 263 -13.70 3.57 -4.74
N ASP A 264 -12.94 2.82 -5.51
CA ASP A 264 -13.13 2.69 -6.94
C ASP A 264 -14.43 1.93 -7.21
N VAL A 265 -15.31 2.54 -8.01
CA VAL A 265 -16.54 1.91 -8.48
C VAL A 265 -16.63 1.96 -10.01
N SER A 266 -15.50 2.09 -10.71
CA SER A 266 -15.43 2.03 -12.17
C SER A 266 -15.90 0.68 -12.72
N GLY A 267 -16.16 0.62 -14.02
CA GLY A 267 -16.67 -0.60 -14.66
C GLY A 267 -15.76 -1.81 -14.51
N SER A 268 -14.44 -1.61 -14.42
CA SER A 268 -13.46 -2.68 -14.19
C SER A 268 -13.59 -3.36 -12.82
N MET A 269 -14.21 -2.69 -11.85
CA MET A 269 -14.42 -3.19 -10.48
C MET A 269 -15.57 -4.20 -10.32
N GLY A 270 -16.24 -4.59 -11.41
CA GLY A 270 -17.43 -5.47 -11.37
C GLY A 270 -17.16 -6.92 -11.00
N GLU A 271 -15.92 -7.42 -11.11
CA GLU A 271 -15.58 -8.82 -10.87
C GLU A 271 -15.66 -9.19 -9.37
N PRO A 272 -15.90 -10.48 -9.04
CA PRO A 272 -16.10 -10.94 -7.65
C PRO A 272 -14.93 -10.66 -6.70
N ASP A 273 -13.70 -10.66 -7.20
CA ASP A 273 -12.45 -10.39 -6.48
C ASP A 273 -12.12 -8.90 -6.37
N LYS A 274 -13.00 -8.02 -6.87
CA LYS A 274 -12.85 -6.56 -6.84
C LYS A 274 -13.90 -5.91 -5.93
N LEU A 275 -14.85 -5.12 -6.42
CA LEU A 275 -15.80 -4.38 -5.59
C LEU A 275 -16.59 -5.25 -4.58
N PRO A 276 -17.04 -6.47 -4.92
CA PRO A 276 -17.66 -7.35 -3.93
C PRO A 276 -16.73 -7.69 -2.76
N LEU A 277 -15.45 -7.96 -3.04
CA LEU A 277 -14.44 -8.22 -2.00
C LEU A 277 -14.10 -6.95 -1.21
N VAL A 278 -14.03 -5.77 -1.86
CA VAL A 278 -13.86 -4.45 -1.18
C VAL A 278 -14.99 -4.22 -0.18
N LYS A 279 -16.26 -4.43 -0.58
CA LYS A 279 -17.42 -4.29 0.30
C LYS A 279 -17.30 -5.19 1.53
N GLN A 280 -16.89 -6.44 1.34
CA GLN A 280 -16.68 -7.39 2.43
C GLN A 280 -15.53 -6.95 3.34
N ALA A 281 -14.39 -6.58 2.77
CA ALA A 281 -13.19 -6.15 3.49
C ALA A 281 -13.46 -4.91 4.37
N LEU A 282 -14.05 -3.86 3.81
CA LEU A 282 -14.36 -2.64 4.53
C LEU A 282 -15.49 -2.84 5.57
N SER A 283 -16.39 -3.81 5.34
CA SER A 283 -17.40 -4.18 6.34
C SER A 283 -16.79 -4.87 7.57
N LEU A 284 -15.73 -5.67 7.40
CA LEU A 284 -14.96 -6.23 8.52
C LEU A 284 -14.29 -5.13 9.35
N LEU A 285 -13.69 -4.15 8.68
CA LEU A 285 -13.10 -3.00 9.35
C LEU A 285 -14.14 -2.20 10.15
N ALA A 286 -15.35 -1.98 9.58
CA ALA A 286 -16.42 -1.25 10.25
C ALA A 286 -16.84 -1.89 11.59
N ASP A 287 -16.75 -3.22 11.73
CA ASP A 287 -17.04 -3.93 12.99
C ASP A 287 -15.99 -3.71 14.08
N ARG A 288 -14.79 -3.28 13.72
CA ARG A 288 -13.67 -3.04 14.64
C ARG A 288 -13.54 -1.60 15.11
N LEU A 289 -14.37 -0.72 14.57
CA LEU A 289 -14.38 0.69 14.96
C LEU A 289 -14.96 0.90 16.35
N THR A 290 -14.48 1.93 17.01
CA THR A 290 -14.99 2.37 18.30
C THR A 290 -15.89 3.60 18.12
N PRO A 291 -16.74 3.96 19.11
CA PRO A 291 -17.55 5.16 19.03
C PRO A 291 -16.78 6.49 18.85
N LYS A 292 -15.46 6.46 19.08
CA LYS A 292 -14.57 7.63 18.87
C LYS A 292 -14.21 7.80 17.39
N ASP A 293 -14.30 6.72 16.61
CA ASP A 293 -13.86 6.71 15.22
C ASP A 293 -14.98 7.22 14.32
N LYS A 294 -14.60 7.84 13.21
CA LYS A 294 -15.52 8.28 12.16
C LYS A 294 -15.07 7.73 10.83
N VAL A 295 -16.03 7.28 10.04
CA VAL A 295 -15.83 6.83 8.67
C VAL A 295 -16.68 7.66 7.73
N SER A 296 -16.08 8.13 6.65
CA SER A 296 -16.74 8.67 5.47
C SER A 296 -16.47 7.75 4.29
N ILE A 297 -17.39 7.69 3.33
CA ILE A 297 -17.19 6.96 2.08
C ILE A 297 -17.25 7.92 0.91
N VAL A 298 -16.18 7.96 0.15
CA VAL A 298 -16.03 8.67 -1.11
C VAL A 298 -15.88 7.63 -2.21
N VAL A 299 -16.59 7.78 -3.30
CA VAL A 299 -16.46 6.92 -4.48
C VAL A 299 -15.97 7.72 -5.66
N TYR A 300 -15.32 7.04 -6.60
CA TYR A 300 -15.01 7.61 -7.90
C TYR A 300 -15.22 6.57 -9.02
N ALA A 301 -15.67 7.09 -10.14
CA ALA A 301 -15.78 6.41 -11.43
C ALA A 301 -15.67 7.49 -12.53
N GLY A 302 -16.69 7.75 -13.33
CA GLY A 302 -16.74 8.90 -14.26
C GLY A 302 -16.76 10.27 -13.58
N ALA A 303 -17.09 10.32 -12.27
CA ALA A 303 -17.06 11.48 -11.39
C ALA A 303 -16.82 11.02 -9.95
N ALA A 304 -16.45 11.95 -9.05
CA ALA A 304 -16.27 11.66 -7.64
C ALA A 304 -17.50 12.12 -6.81
N GLY A 305 -17.83 11.38 -5.76
CA GLY A 305 -18.98 11.70 -4.91
C GLY A 305 -18.85 11.18 -3.48
N ILE A 306 -19.54 11.85 -2.53
CA ILE A 306 -19.64 11.41 -1.14
C ILE A 306 -20.90 10.55 -1.01
N VAL A 307 -20.73 9.27 -0.68
CA VAL A 307 -21.84 8.31 -0.44
C VAL A 307 -22.25 8.30 1.02
N LEU A 308 -21.29 8.50 1.93
CA LEU A 308 -21.53 8.50 3.37
C LEU A 308 -20.79 9.65 4.05
N ASP A 309 -21.55 10.51 4.72
CA ASP A 309 -21.00 11.53 5.62
C ASP A 309 -20.39 10.89 6.88
N PRO A 310 -19.49 11.58 7.60
CA PRO A 310 -18.78 11.03 8.75
C PRO A 310 -19.71 10.42 9.81
N THR A 311 -19.58 9.14 10.06
CA THR A 311 -20.36 8.41 11.07
C THR A 311 -19.52 7.42 11.85
N SER A 312 -19.91 7.13 13.08
CA SER A 312 -19.37 6.04 13.91
C SER A 312 -20.28 4.80 13.95
N ASN A 313 -21.40 4.84 13.21
CA ASN A 313 -22.37 3.74 13.23
C ASN A 313 -22.01 2.67 12.18
N PRO A 314 -21.60 1.45 12.58
CA PRO A 314 -21.23 0.40 11.63
C PRO A 314 -22.38 -0.02 10.69
N ALA A 315 -23.64 0.08 11.16
CA ALA A 315 -24.78 -0.29 10.33
C ALA A 315 -24.94 0.65 9.11
N TYR A 316 -24.76 1.96 9.31
CA TYR A 316 -24.80 2.93 8.20
C TYR A 316 -23.62 2.76 7.25
N ILE A 317 -22.41 2.45 7.77
CA ILE A 317 -21.23 2.17 6.95
C ILE A 317 -21.49 0.96 6.06
N LYS A 318 -21.97 -0.16 6.65
CA LYS A 318 -22.28 -1.39 5.90
C LYS A 318 -23.41 -1.20 4.89
N GLN A 319 -24.43 -0.44 5.24
CA GLN A 319 -25.53 -0.11 4.32
C GLN A 319 -24.99 0.70 3.12
N ALA A 320 -24.18 1.71 3.37
CA ALA A 320 -23.58 2.51 2.30
C ALA A 320 -22.69 1.67 1.38
N LEU A 321 -21.86 0.77 1.96
CA LEU A 321 -21.06 -0.17 1.16
C LEU A 321 -21.91 -1.12 0.32
N ALA A 322 -23.02 -1.62 0.87
CA ALA A 322 -23.93 -2.50 0.15
C ALA A 322 -24.55 -1.84 -1.09
N CYS A 323 -24.79 -0.53 -1.03
CA CYS A 323 -25.37 0.26 -2.13
C CYS A 323 -24.38 0.62 -3.26
N LEU A 324 -23.09 0.30 -3.15
CA LEU A 324 -22.11 0.58 -4.20
C LEU A 324 -22.29 -0.40 -5.36
N ASP A 325 -22.31 0.08 -6.58
CA ASP A 325 -22.34 -0.73 -7.79
C ASP A 325 -21.25 -0.27 -8.76
N ALA A 326 -20.64 -1.23 -9.45
CA ALA A 326 -19.58 -0.94 -10.41
C ALA A 326 -20.16 -0.41 -11.72
N GLY A 327 -19.58 0.68 -12.25
CA GLY A 327 -19.96 1.24 -13.54
C GLY A 327 -19.27 2.56 -13.87
N GLY A 328 -19.25 2.94 -15.14
CA GLY A 328 -18.61 4.17 -15.61
C GLY A 328 -17.11 4.06 -15.89
N SER A 329 -16.50 5.19 -16.24
CA SER A 329 -15.06 5.35 -16.48
C SER A 329 -14.32 5.65 -15.17
N THR A 330 -12.98 5.80 -15.22
CA THR A 330 -12.17 6.03 -14.01
C THR A 330 -11.67 7.48 -13.96
N ALA A 331 -12.12 8.28 -12.97
CA ALA A 331 -11.65 9.65 -12.69
C ALA A 331 -10.99 9.72 -11.29
N GLY A 332 -9.92 8.96 -11.10
CA GLY A 332 -9.27 8.77 -9.80
C GLY A 332 -8.74 10.06 -9.15
N GLY A 333 -8.25 11.03 -9.95
CA GLY A 333 -7.70 12.28 -9.44
C GLY A 333 -8.70 13.16 -8.71
N GLU A 334 -9.92 13.25 -9.21
CA GLU A 334 -11.00 13.97 -8.53
C GLU A 334 -11.39 13.26 -7.23
N GLY A 335 -11.39 11.91 -7.25
CA GLY A 335 -11.67 11.09 -6.08
C GLY A 335 -10.70 11.35 -4.94
N ILE A 336 -9.39 11.33 -5.21
CA ILE A 336 -8.36 11.62 -4.20
C ILE A 336 -8.51 13.05 -3.65
N GLN A 337 -8.72 14.04 -4.51
CA GLN A 337 -8.90 15.44 -4.06
C GLN A 337 -10.10 15.58 -3.14
N LEU A 338 -11.24 14.97 -3.50
CA LEU A 338 -12.44 14.98 -2.68
C LEU A 338 -12.23 14.24 -1.35
N ALA A 339 -11.56 13.08 -1.37
CA ALA A 339 -11.25 12.34 -0.15
C ALA A 339 -10.38 13.17 0.82
N TYR A 340 -9.37 13.87 0.33
CA TYR A 340 -8.57 14.78 1.16
C TYR A 340 -9.37 15.99 1.67
N GLN A 341 -10.33 16.52 0.89
CA GLN A 341 -11.23 17.59 1.38
C GLN A 341 -12.10 17.08 2.54
N VAL A 342 -12.67 15.88 2.41
CA VAL A 342 -13.47 15.23 3.46
C VAL A 342 -12.62 14.95 4.70
N ALA A 343 -11.40 14.42 4.52
CA ALA A 343 -10.47 14.14 5.61
C ALA A 343 -10.10 15.43 6.39
N ARG A 344 -9.79 16.53 5.68
CA ARG A 344 -9.49 17.83 6.32
C ARG A 344 -10.67 18.42 7.07
N LYS A 345 -11.87 18.36 6.49
CA LYS A 345 -13.09 18.89 7.14
C LYS A 345 -13.37 18.19 8.47
N ASN A 346 -12.98 16.93 8.59
CA ASN A 346 -13.23 16.09 9.76
C ASN A 346 -11.96 15.75 10.54
N PHE A 347 -10.90 16.54 10.37
CA PHE A 347 -9.60 16.30 10.97
C PHE A 347 -9.67 16.23 12.49
N ILE A 348 -9.09 15.18 13.07
CA ILE A 348 -9.00 14.96 14.51
C ILE A 348 -7.58 15.33 14.97
N GLN A 349 -7.45 16.42 15.71
CA GLN A 349 -6.17 16.84 16.27
C GLN A 349 -5.65 15.80 17.28
N GLY A 350 -4.43 15.30 17.08
CA GLY A 350 -3.85 14.24 17.91
C GLY A 350 -4.48 12.85 17.65
N GLY A 351 -5.38 12.74 16.67
CA GLY A 351 -5.97 11.50 16.21
C GLY A 351 -5.30 10.94 14.96
N ILE A 352 -5.82 9.82 14.48
CA ILE A 352 -5.45 9.20 13.23
C ILE A 352 -6.31 9.81 12.13
N ASN A 353 -5.71 10.40 11.07
CA ASN A 353 -6.42 10.91 9.92
C ASN A 353 -5.87 10.19 8.68
N ARG A 354 -6.69 9.31 8.08
CA ARG A 354 -6.21 8.40 7.05
C ARG A 354 -7.23 8.20 5.94
N ILE A 355 -6.74 8.24 4.70
CA ILE A 355 -7.48 7.76 3.53
C ILE A 355 -7.09 6.30 3.29
N MET A 356 -8.09 5.47 3.00
CA MET A 356 -7.93 4.08 2.58
C MET A 356 -8.46 3.96 1.15
N LEU A 357 -7.54 3.94 0.19
CA LEU A 357 -7.84 3.82 -1.24
C LEU A 357 -8.00 2.35 -1.60
N ALA A 358 -9.18 1.95 -2.06
CA ALA A 358 -9.48 0.61 -2.54
C ALA A 358 -9.73 0.64 -4.05
N THR A 359 -8.88 -0.01 -4.85
CA THR A 359 -8.90 0.01 -6.32
C THR A 359 -8.28 -1.26 -6.89
N ASP A 360 -8.57 -1.55 -8.17
CA ASP A 360 -7.89 -2.60 -8.94
C ASP A 360 -6.58 -2.12 -9.60
N GLY A 361 -6.11 -0.92 -9.24
CA GLY A 361 -4.84 -0.37 -9.72
C GLY A 361 -4.94 0.38 -11.05
N ASP A 362 -6.07 0.32 -11.76
CA ASP A 362 -6.31 1.18 -12.94
C ASP A 362 -6.69 2.59 -12.48
N PHE A 363 -5.70 3.25 -11.91
CA PHE A 363 -5.83 4.61 -11.41
C PHE A 363 -5.56 5.59 -12.54
N ASN A 364 -6.45 5.59 -13.53
CA ASN A 364 -6.35 6.51 -14.66
C ASN A 364 -6.77 7.92 -14.18
N VAL A 365 -5.79 8.58 -13.60
CA VAL A 365 -5.95 9.92 -13.05
C VAL A 365 -6.05 10.87 -14.22
N GLY A 366 -7.11 11.61 -14.35
CA GLY A 366 -7.18 12.76 -15.28
C GLY A 366 -6.14 13.85 -14.99
N ILE A 367 -5.24 13.62 -14.02
CA ILE A 367 -4.00 14.34 -13.76
C ILE A 367 -2.94 13.66 -14.62
N SER A 368 -2.50 14.31 -15.66
CA SER A 368 -1.63 13.80 -16.72
C SER A 368 -0.20 13.44 -16.30
N ASP A 369 0.13 13.49 -14.98
CA ASP A 369 1.48 13.19 -14.47
C ASP A 369 1.43 12.59 -13.06
N ASN A 370 2.05 11.41 -12.91
CA ASN A 370 2.23 10.73 -11.62
C ASN A 370 2.93 11.63 -10.59
N LYS A 371 3.85 12.49 -11.01
CA LYS A 371 4.55 13.43 -10.12
C LYS A 371 3.60 14.43 -9.46
N THR A 372 2.63 14.95 -10.18
CA THR A 372 1.63 15.89 -9.64
C THR A 372 0.79 15.20 -8.56
N LEU A 373 0.45 13.92 -8.75
CA LEU A 373 -0.26 13.13 -7.75
C LEU A 373 0.62 12.90 -6.51
N GLU A 374 1.86 12.47 -6.69
CA GLU A 374 2.83 12.26 -5.60
C GLU A 374 3.04 13.54 -4.79
N GLU A 375 3.24 14.69 -5.45
CA GLU A 375 3.38 15.98 -4.78
C GLU A 375 2.13 16.40 -4.00
N MET A 376 0.95 16.09 -4.52
CA MET A 376 -0.31 16.36 -3.82
C MET A 376 -0.40 15.48 -2.57
N VAL A 377 -0.16 14.19 -2.69
CA VAL A 377 -0.18 13.24 -1.56
C VAL A 377 0.84 13.65 -0.50
N LYS A 378 2.06 14.01 -0.90
CA LYS A 378 3.11 14.49 0.00
C LYS A 378 2.69 15.72 0.79
N ARG A 379 2.10 16.74 0.12
CA ARG A 379 1.58 17.94 0.81
C ARG A 379 0.50 17.60 1.85
N GLN A 380 -0.36 16.62 1.58
CA GLN A 380 -1.40 16.20 2.50
C GLN A 380 -0.86 15.39 3.67
N ARG A 381 0.11 14.51 3.42
CA ARG A 381 0.87 13.81 4.45
C ARG A 381 1.51 14.78 5.45
N ASP A 382 2.16 15.83 4.93
CA ASP A 382 2.80 16.86 5.75
C ASP A 382 1.79 17.64 6.61
N SER A 383 0.49 17.65 6.21
CA SER A 383 -0.62 18.19 7.01
C SER A 383 -1.17 17.20 8.04
N GLY A 384 -0.65 15.97 8.09
CA GLY A 384 -1.05 14.91 9.03
C GLY A 384 -2.15 13.98 8.53
N ILE A 385 -2.45 13.97 7.23
CA ILE A 385 -3.40 13.02 6.61
C ILE A 385 -2.62 12.00 5.79
N THR A 386 -2.59 10.77 6.25
CA THR A 386 -1.88 9.64 5.60
C THR A 386 -2.77 8.90 4.62
N LEU A 387 -2.15 8.13 3.69
CA LEU A 387 -2.87 7.38 2.68
C LEU A 387 -2.36 5.94 2.60
N THR A 388 -3.24 4.97 2.84
CA THR A 388 -3.01 3.54 2.66
C THR A 388 -3.68 3.08 1.38
N THR A 389 -3.03 2.21 0.62
CA THR A 389 -3.57 1.63 -0.60
C THR A 389 -3.90 0.15 -0.39
N LEU A 390 -5.09 -0.22 -0.82
CA LEU A 390 -5.62 -1.58 -0.79
C LEU A 390 -5.88 -2.02 -2.23
N GLY A 391 -5.05 -2.89 -2.75
CA GLY A 391 -5.18 -3.44 -4.10
C GLY A 391 -6.11 -4.64 -4.14
N PHE A 392 -6.91 -4.76 -5.20
CA PHE A 392 -7.86 -5.83 -5.43
C PHE A 392 -7.84 -6.27 -6.89
N GLY A 393 -8.24 -7.52 -7.15
CA GLY A 393 -8.46 -8.03 -8.50
C GLY A 393 -7.19 -8.27 -9.32
N GLU A 394 -7.38 -8.71 -10.55
CA GLU A 394 -6.32 -9.09 -11.47
C GLU A 394 -6.50 -8.45 -12.85
N GLY A 395 -5.48 -8.62 -13.73
CA GLY A 395 -5.53 -8.30 -15.15
C GLY A 395 -5.03 -6.91 -15.54
N ASN A 396 -5.35 -5.87 -14.78
CA ASN A 396 -4.93 -4.47 -15.02
C ASN A 396 -4.20 -3.85 -13.82
N TYR A 397 -3.80 -4.68 -12.86
CA TYR A 397 -3.24 -4.24 -11.60
C TYR A 397 -1.89 -3.52 -11.75
N ASN A 398 -1.76 -2.33 -11.15
CA ASN A 398 -0.55 -1.51 -11.18
C ASN A 398 0.06 -1.38 -9.77
N GLU A 399 0.77 -2.43 -9.35
CA GLU A 399 1.41 -2.50 -8.05
C GLU A 399 2.39 -1.36 -7.81
N ALA A 400 3.25 -1.09 -8.79
CA ALA A 400 4.29 -0.06 -8.68
C ALA A 400 3.73 1.33 -8.31
N MET A 401 2.56 1.68 -8.83
CA MET A 401 1.89 2.93 -8.51
C MET A 401 1.25 2.90 -7.12
N MET A 402 0.61 1.78 -6.77
CA MET A 402 -0.08 1.60 -5.48
C MET A 402 0.91 1.68 -4.31
N GLU A 403 2.05 0.99 -4.41
CA GLU A 403 3.14 1.05 -3.45
C GLU A 403 3.69 2.48 -3.33
N ARG A 404 4.05 3.10 -4.45
CA ARG A 404 4.62 4.45 -4.46
C ARG A 404 3.71 5.50 -3.82
N ILE A 405 2.39 5.47 -4.09
CA ILE A 405 1.43 6.39 -3.49
C ILE A 405 1.30 6.13 -1.98
N ALA A 406 1.31 4.87 -1.54
CA ALA A 406 1.28 4.53 -0.13
C ALA A 406 2.53 5.03 0.60
N ASP A 407 3.72 4.82 0.03
CA ASP A 407 4.99 5.31 0.56
C ASP A 407 5.02 6.83 0.72
N VAL A 408 4.73 7.56 -0.37
CA VAL A 408 4.67 9.03 -0.34
C VAL A 408 3.62 9.53 0.65
N GLY A 409 2.54 8.76 0.87
CA GLY A 409 1.45 9.05 1.79
C GLY A 409 1.68 8.63 3.25
N ASN A 410 2.85 8.09 3.61
CA ASN A 410 3.13 7.49 4.93
C ASN A 410 2.03 6.49 5.35
N GLY A 411 1.58 5.69 4.42
CA GLY A 411 0.65 4.58 4.62
C GLY A 411 1.33 3.24 4.38
N ASN A 412 0.52 2.23 4.18
CA ASN A 412 0.96 0.88 3.84
C ASN A 412 0.32 0.46 2.52
N TYR A 413 1.01 -0.35 1.77
CA TYR A 413 0.46 -1.05 0.63
C TYR A 413 0.10 -2.48 1.01
N CYS A 414 -1.12 -2.91 0.70
CA CYS A 414 -1.59 -4.28 0.87
C CYS A 414 -2.35 -4.72 -0.38
N TYR A 415 -2.17 -5.97 -0.79
CA TYR A 415 -2.96 -6.59 -1.84
C TYR A 415 -3.90 -7.65 -1.24
N ILE A 416 -5.20 -7.48 -1.45
CA ILE A 416 -6.25 -8.33 -0.86
C ILE A 416 -6.81 -9.24 -1.96
N ASP A 417 -6.35 -10.48 -1.97
CA ASP A 417 -6.74 -11.52 -2.93
C ASP A 417 -7.91 -12.41 -2.45
N SER A 418 -8.25 -12.29 -1.17
CA SER A 418 -9.21 -13.20 -0.54
C SER A 418 -9.86 -12.60 0.71
N PRO A 419 -11.03 -13.13 1.15
CA PRO A 419 -11.65 -12.75 2.42
C PRO A 419 -10.76 -13.03 3.64
N GLN A 420 -9.89 -14.03 3.57
CA GLN A 420 -8.94 -14.37 4.63
C GLN A 420 -7.87 -13.29 4.75
N GLU A 421 -7.34 -12.82 3.60
CA GLU A 421 -6.40 -11.70 3.57
C GLU A 421 -7.05 -10.40 4.09
N ALA A 422 -8.28 -10.12 3.66
CA ALA A 422 -9.03 -8.99 4.18
C ALA A 422 -9.14 -9.00 5.70
N ARG A 423 -9.40 -10.18 6.30
CA ARG A 423 -9.43 -10.35 7.76
C ARG A 423 -8.07 -10.11 8.38
N LYS A 424 -7.00 -10.67 7.82
CA LYS A 424 -5.64 -10.47 8.31
C LYS A 424 -5.29 -8.98 8.37
N VAL A 425 -5.48 -8.26 7.26
CA VAL A 425 -5.06 -6.85 7.11
C VAL A 425 -5.97 -5.90 7.90
N LEU A 426 -7.30 -6.07 7.83
CA LEU A 426 -8.27 -5.10 8.33
C LEU A 426 -8.92 -5.50 9.67
N ASP A 427 -8.59 -6.66 10.22
CA ASP A 427 -9.05 -7.12 11.53
C ASP A 427 -7.85 -7.45 12.43
N ASP A 428 -7.08 -8.48 12.11
CA ASP A 428 -6.00 -8.97 12.97
C ASP A 428 -4.86 -7.96 13.10
N GLU A 429 -4.53 -7.24 12.03
CA GLU A 429 -3.43 -6.28 11.94
C GLU A 429 -3.89 -4.80 11.92
N LEU A 430 -5.16 -4.55 12.22
CA LEU A 430 -5.75 -3.20 12.16
C LEU A 430 -4.95 -2.16 12.96
N SER A 431 -4.49 -2.51 14.16
CA SER A 431 -3.70 -1.60 14.99
C SER A 431 -2.35 -1.28 14.36
N ALA A 432 -1.75 -2.24 13.66
CA ALA A 432 -0.49 -2.08 12.96
C ALA A 432 -0.69 -1.17 11.72
N THR A 433 -1.76 -1.36 10.99
CA THR A 433 -2.09 -0.54 9.81
C THR A 433 -2.45 0.90 10.16
N LEU A 434 -3.19 1.12 11.26
CA LEU A 434 -3.72 2.44 11.58
C LEU A 434 -2.83 3.27 12.50
N PHE A 435 -2.06 2.66 13.41
CA PHE A 435 -1.39 3.37 14.48
C PHE A 435 0.13 3.34 14.37
N THR A 436 0.70 4.35 13.73
CA THR A 436 2.16 4.55 13.63
C THR A 436 2.77 4.82 15.00
N ILE A 437 3.78 4.03 15.40
CA ILE A 437 4.53 4.16 16.65
C ILE A 437 5.93 4.75 16.46
N ALA A 438 6.47 4.65 15.26
CA ALA A 438 7.72 5.27 14.88
C ALA A 438 7.70 5.63 13.39
N LYS A 439 8.34 6.74 13.06
CA LYS A 439 8.46 7.31 11.73
C LYS A 439 9.90 7.32 11.26
N ASP A 440 10.10 7.36 9.95
CA ASP A 440 11.41 7.50 9.31
C ASP A 440 12.42 6.49 9.84
N VAL A 441 12.01 5.21 9.92
CA VAL A 441 12.86 4.17 10.52
C VAL A 441 13.90 3.70 9.52
N LYS A 442 15.17 3.96 9.84
CA LYS A 442 16.33 3.61 9.05
C LYS A 442 17.18 2.59 9.80
N VAL A 443 17.66 1.60 9.07
CA VAL A 443 18.58 0.59 9.59
C VAL A 443 19.93 0.75 8.92
N GLN A 444 20.97 0.77 9.73
CA GLN A 444 22.35 0.74 9.24
C GLN A 444 23.10 -0.39 9.93
N VAL A 445 23.74 -1.23 9.15
CA VAL A 445 24.59 -2.33 9.62
C VAL A 445 26.01 -2.06 9.21
N GLU A 446 26.91 -1.98 10.19
CA GLU A 446 28.35 -1.83 10.01
C GLU A 446 29.02 -3.18 10.29
N PHE A 447 29.64 -3.77 9.29
CA PHE A 447 30.33 -5.06 9.41
C PHE A 447 31.79 -4.86 9.78
N ASN A 448 32.28 -5.70 10.71
CA ASN A 448 33.66 -5.70 11.11
C ASN A 448 34.52 -6.51 10.09
N PRO A 449 35.46 -5.87 9.36
CA PRO A 449 36.27 -6.56 8.36
C PRO A 449 37.17 -7.65 8.95
N ALA A 450 37.43 -7.65 10.26
CA ALA A 450 38.17 -8.71 10.94
C ALA A 450 37.34 -10.00 11.14
N GLN A 451 36.03 -9.96 10.97
CA GLN A 451 35.13 -11.09 11.21
C GLN A 451 34.28 -11.45 10.00
N VAL A 452 33.93 -10.48 9.14
CA VAL A 452 33.10 -10.63 7.95
C VAL A 452 33.84 -10.11 6.74
N LYS A 453 33.97 -10.93 5.72
CA LYS A 453 34.72 -10.64 4.48
C LYS A 453 33.80 -10.07 3.40
N GLU A 454 32.61 -10.65 3.24
CA GLU A 454 31.64 -10.29 2.24
C GLU A 454 30.22 -10.39 2.82
N TYR A 455 29.31 -9.62 2.26
CA TYR A 455 27.88 -9.70 2.61
C TYR A 455 26.97 -9.35 1.43
N ARG A 456 25.72 -9.75 1.53
CA ARG A 456 24.61 -9.24 0.74
C ARG A 456 23.33 -9.14 1.58
N LEU A 457 22.53 -8.14 1.34
CA LEU A 457 21.18 -8.02 1.91
C LEU A 457 20.23 -8.85 1.04
N ILE A 458 19.32 -9.60 1.63
CA ILE A 458 18.29 -10.39 0.93
C ILE A 458 16.99 -9.61 0.98
N GLY A 459 16.57 -9.13 -0.19
CA GLY A 459 15.45 -8.18 -0.28
C GLY A 459 15.88 -6.74 0.00
N TYR A 460 14.91 -5.84 0.13
CA TYR A 460 15.11 -4.41 0.39
C TYR A 460 15.85 -3.65 -0.73
N GLU A 461 15.89 -4.19 -1.94
CA GLU A 461 16.62 -3.57 -3.05
C GLU A 461 16.04 -2.19 -3.42
N ASN A 462 14.73 -2.03 -3.35
CA ASN A 462 14.03 -0.76 -3.57
C ASN A 462 14.04 0.18 -2.33
N ARG A 463 14.52 -0.30 -1.18
CA ARG A 463 14.60 0.42 0.09
C ARG A 463 16.03 0.80 0.48
N ALA A 464 17.03 0.59 -0.41
CA ALA A 464 18.42 0.96 -0.15
C ALA A 464 18.56 2.49 0.00
N LEU A 465 19.36 2.91 0.98
CA LEU A 465 19.65 4.32 1.25
C LEU A 465 21.15 4.58 1.13
N ALA A 466 21.53 5.80 0.76
CA ALA A 466 22.90 6.23 0.86
C ALA A 466 23.35 6.27 2.33
N ASN A 467 24.62 5.95 2.59
CA ASN A 467 25.11 5.84 3.98
C ASN A 467 25.04 7.18 4.74
N GLU A 468 25.21 8.30 4.05
CA GLU A 468 25.05 9.67 4.56
C GLU A 468 23.60 10.00 4.96
N ASP A 469 22.64 9.38 4.31
CA ASP A 469 21.21 9.61 4.58
C ASP A 469 20.73 8.98 5.89
N PHE A 470 21.54 8.10 6.48
CA PHE A 470 21.23 7.53 7.80
C PHE A 470 21.09 8.61 8.87
N ASN A 471 21.96 9.64 8.85
CA ASN A 471 21.95 10.73 9.81
C ASN A 471 21.13 11.95 9.35
N ASN A 472 20.53 11.88 8.15
CA ASN A 472 19.78 12.98 7.58
C ASN A 472 18.29 12.85 7.94
N ASP A 473 17.83 13.68 8.86
CA ASP A 473 16.44 13.70 9.31
C ASP A 473 15.44 14.26 8.27
N ALA A 474 15.94 14.82 7.15
CA ALA A 474 15.12 15.29 6.04
C ALA A 474 14.78 14.18 5.03
N VAL A 475 15.53 13.06 5.06
CA VAL A 475 15.28 11.91 4.18
C VAL A 475 14.18 11.06 4.81
N ASP A 476 13.10 10.92 4.06
CA ASP A 476 11.94 10.08 4.39
C ASP A 476 12.31 8.60 4.41
N ALA A 477 11.69 7.84 5.31
CA ALA A 477 11.90 6.40 5.43
C ALA A 477 10.62 5.73 5.94
N GLY A 478 10.58 4.40 5.97
CA GLY A 478 9.37 3.66 6.32
C GLY A 478 8.86 3.90 7.75
N ASP A 479 7.57 3.91 7.89
CA ASP A 479 6.88 4.05 9.18
C ASP A 479 6.56 2.66 9.77
N ILE A 480 6.65 2.50 11.08
CA ILE A 480 6.28 1.25 11.77
C ILE A 480 5.03 1.49 12.62
N GLY A 481 4.02 0.66 12.40
CA GLY A 481 2.78 0.63 13.18
C GLY A 481 2.87 -0.25 14.44
N ALA A 482 1.88 -0.10 15.33
CA ALA A 482 1.81 -0.82 16.60
C ALA A 482 1.74 -2.34 16.39
N GLY A 483 2.68 -3.06 16.98
CA GLY A 483 2.77 -4.52 16.86
C GLY A 483 3.32 -5.03 15.53
N HIS A 484 3.70 -4.16 14.59
CA HIS A 484 4.42 -4.57 13.38
C HIS A 484 5.74 -5.25 13.72
N GLN A 485 6.10 -6.17 12.86
CA GLN A 485 7.39 -6.86 12.90
C GLN A 485 8.10 -6.63 11.58
N VAL A 486 9.40 -6.36 11.65
CA VAL A 486 10.26 -6.21 10.47
C VAL A 486 11.43 -7.17 10.61
N THR A 487 11.73 -7.89 9.55
CA THR A 487 12.83 -8.85 9.49
C THR A 487 13.73 -8.51 8.31
N ALA A 488 14.99 -8.20 8.59
CA ALA A 488 16.03 -8.11 7.58
C ALA A 488 16.96 -9.32 7.69
N LEU A 489 17.36 -9.84 6.53
CA LEU A 489 18.20 -11.03 6.44
C LEU A 489 19.42 -10.72 5.58
N TYR A 490 20.62 -10.88 6.14
CA TYR A 490 21.88 -10.82 5.43
C TYR A 490 22.48 -12.20 5.25
N GLU A 491 23.06 -12.45 4.09
CA GLU A 491 23.97 -13.56 3.88
C GLU A 491 25.40 -13.01 3.96
N ILE A 492 26.19 -13.53 4.89
CA ILE A 492 27.55 -13.04 5.22
C ILE A 492 28.58 -14.15 5.07
N VAL A 493 29.79 -13.80 4.67
CA VAL A 493 30.93 -14.71 4.60
C VAL A 493 31.86 -14.41 5.77
N PRO A 494 32.06 -15.33 6.71
CA PRO A 494 33.12 -15.21 7.73
C PRO A 494 34.50 -15.13 7.08
N THR A 495 35.46 -14.43 7.72
CA THR A 495 36.79 -14.19 7.16
C THR A 495 37.57 -15.48 6.88
N GLU A 496 37.34 -16.55 7.66
CA GLU A 496 37.97 -17.86 7.50
C GLU A 496 37.41 -18.69 6.34
N ASN A 497 36.28 -18.30 5.74
CA ASN A 497 35.61 -19.07 4.71
C ASN A 497 35.91 -18.54 3.29
N THR A 498 35.66 -19.39 2.29
CA THR A 498 35.74 -18.99 0.88
C THR A 498 34.57 -18.08 0.54
N GLY A 499 34.87 -16.91 -0.03
CA GLY A 499 33.87 -15.94 -0.50
C GLY A 499 33.43 -16.16 -1.93
N TRP A 500 32.54 -15.27 -2.41
CA TRP A 500 32.11 -15.25 -3.81
C TRP A 500 33.00 -14.40 -4.71
N LEU A 501 33.64 -13.36 -4.13
CA LEU A 501 34.45 -12.44 -4.87
C LEU A 501 35.88 -12.98 -5.01
N PRO A 502 36.56 -12.76 -6.17
CA PRO A 502 37.96 -13.11 -6.32
C PRO A 502 38.83 -12.28 -5.39
N GLU A 503 39.94 -12.87 -4.93
CA GLU A 503 40.93 -12.16 -4.15
C GLU A 503 41.47 -10.97 -4.94
N ARG A 504 41.53 -9.81 -4.30
CA ARG A 504 42.06 -8.59 -4.91
C ARG A 504 43.58 -8.52 -4.70
N ARG A 505 44.29 -8.22 -5.75
CA ARG A 505 45.75 -8.05 -5.68
C ARG A 505 46.22 -6.88 -4.79
N TYR A 506 45.38 -5.85 -4.70
CA TYR A 506 45.63 -4.61 -3.98
C TYR A 506 44.59 -4.37 -2.89
N ASP A 507 44.18 -5.41 -2.19
CA ASP A 507 43.42 -5.21 -0.96
C ASP A 507 44.33 -4.50 0.02
N ALA A 508 44.06 -3.22 0.26
CA ALA A 508 44.66 -2.55 1.39
C ALA A 508 44.29 -3.38 2.61
N SER A 509 45.31 -3.93 3.27
CA SER A 509 45.13 -4.52 4.60
C SER A 509 44.59 -3.42 5.50
N MET A 510 43.24 -3.35 5.61
CA MET A 510 42.64 -2.51 6.63
C MET A 510 43.29 -2.89 7.95
N PRO A 511 43.67 -1.94 8.80
CA PRO A 511 44.18 -2.27 10.11
C PRO A 511 43.14 -3.21 10.73
N VAL A 512 43.52 -4.48 10.86
CA VAL A 512 42.70 -5.46 11.56
C VAL A 512 42.48 -4.85 12.94
N GLY A 513 41.27 -4.44 13.26
CA GLY A 513 40.96 -4.04 14.63
C GLY A 513 41.46 -5.15 15.56
N PRO A 514 41.74 -4.89 16.83
CA PRO A 514 42.46 -5.81 17.70
C PRO A 514 41.98 -7.24 17.48
N SER A 515 42.92 -8.14 17.14
CA SER A 515 42.65 -9.57 16.95
C SER A 515 41.88 -10.07 18.17
N GLY A 516 40.62 -10.39 18.02
CA GLY A 516 39.75 -10.72 19.14
C GLY A 516 38.62 -9.72 19.44
N ALA A 517 38.38 -8.73 18.56
CA ALA A 517 37.17 -7.89 18.70
C ALA A 517 35.95 -8.79 18.89
N PRO A 518 35.15 -8.61 19.96
CA PRO A 518 34.03 -9.50 20.28
C PRO A 518 32.88 -9.33 19.29
N GLU A 519 32.89 -8.26 18.48
CA GLU A 519 31.80 -7.86 17.59
C GLU A 519 32.11 -8.18 16.14
N ALA A 520 31.11 -8.77 15.44
CA ALA A 520 31.16 -9.08 14.02
C ALA A 520 30.42 -8.03 13.19
N ALA A 521 29.39 -7.41 13.77
CA ALA A 521 28.66 -6.31 13.16
C ALA A 521 28.01 -5.43 14.25
N TYR A 522 27.68 -4.21 13.86
CA TYR A 522 26.99 -3.25 14.73
C TYR A 522 25.76 -2.71 14.02
N VAL A 523 24.58 -3.04 14.55
CA VAL A 523 23.28 -2.62 14.01
C VAL A 523 22.88 -1.33 14.68
N LYS A 524 22.52 -0.35 13.87
CA LYS A 524 22.00 0.96 14.29
C LYS A 524 20.61 1.14 13.73
N LEU A 525 19.66 1.55 14.57
CA LEU A 525 18.32 1.95 14.17
C LEU A 525 18.13 3.42 14.50
N ARG A 526 17.73 4.20 13.52
CA ARG A 526 17.37 5.60 13.68
C ARG A 526 15.88 5.75 13.37
N TYR A 527 15.15 6.49 14.22
CA TYR A 527 13.71 6.65 14.10
C TYR A 527 13.22 7.92 14.80
N LYS A 528 12.06 8.42 14.43
CA LYS A 528 11.35 9.52 15.12
C LYS A 528 10.12 8.99 15.84
N LEU A 529 9.81 9.52 17.02
CA LEU A 529 8.49 9.29 17.61
C LEU A 529 7.44 10.16 16.91
N PRO A 530 6.16 9.72 16.86
CA PRO A 530 5.09 10.51 16.30
C PRO A 530 5.00 11.89 16.95
N GLY A 531 5.10 12.95 16.15
CA GLY A 531 5.08 14.34 16.61
C GLY A 531 6.45 14.93 16.99
N GLU A 532 7.52 14.14 17.03
CA GLU A 532 8.89 14.63 17.24
C GLU A 532 9.56 14.95 15.89
N ARG A 533 10.47 15.93 15.91
CA ARG A 533 11.29 16.31 14.75
C ARG A 533 12.64 15.63 14.76
N ASP A 534 13.19 15.43 15.94
CA ASP A 534 14.53 14.88 16.13
C ASP A 534 14.46 13.35 16.21
N SER A 535 15.37 12.70 15.51
CA SER A 535 15.46 11.25 15.54
C SER A 535 16.20 10.73 16.77
N ARG A 536 15.87 9.52 17.17
CA ARG A 536 16.49 8.74 18.25
C ARG A 536 17.29 7.58 17.66
N LEU A 537 18.24 7.06 18.42
CA LEU A 537 19.13 5.97 18.03
C LEU A 537 18.99 4.78 18.99
N ILE A 538 18.80 3.59 18.44
CA ILE A 538 18.96 2.31 19.12
C ILE A 538 20.14 1.58 18.48
N THR A 539 20.91 0.88 19.28
CA THR A 539 22.06 0.11 18.79
C THR A 539 22.06 -1.31 19.33
N GLN A 540 22.52 -2.26 18.50
CA GLN A 540 22.56 -3.66 18.85
C GLN A 540 23.83 -4.30 18.27
N PRO A 541 24.82 -4.72 19.10
CA PRO A 541 25.98 -5.45 18.63
C PRO A 541 25.63 -6.89 18.22
N VAL A 542 26.31 -7.38 17.18
CA VAL A 542 26.31 -8.79 16.77
C VAL A 542 27.70 -9.34 17.12
N PHE A 543 27.72 -10.34 18.00
CA PHE A 543 28.99 -10.86 18.50
C PHE A 543 29.59 -11.93 17.58
N ALA A 544 30.89 -11.91 17.41
CA ALA A 544 31.64 -12.88 16.60
C ALA A 544 31.40 -14.33 17.03
N ARG A 545 31.16 -14.59 18.32
CA ARG A 545 30.79 -15.91 18.82
C ARG A 545 29.50 -16.45 18.16
N GLN A 546 28.53 -15.59 17.79
CA GLN A 546 27.29 -16.02 17.13
C GLN A 546 27.58 -16.60 15.74
N ILE A 547 28.56 -16.05 15.02
CA ILE A 547 29.02 -16.56 13.72
C ILE A 547 29.71 -17.92 13.89
N ARG A 548 30.66 -18.01 14.84
CA ARG A 548 31.45 -19.25 15.07
C ARG A 548 30.57 -20.40 15.57
N MET A 549 29.59 -20.12 16.42
CA MET A 549 28.68 -21.11 17.02
C MET A 549 27.40 -21.30 16.22
N ALA A 550 27.31 -20.75 15.02
CA ALA A 550 26.11 -20.87 14.20
C ALA A 550 25.79 -22.33 13.86
N GLU A 551 24.57 -22.72 14.08
CA GLU A 551 24.00 -24.04 13.74
C GLU A 551 23.03 -23.92 12.58
N MET A 552 22.55 -25.06 12.06
CA MET A 552 21.48 -25.05 11.06
C MET A 552 20.25 -24.34 11.61
N PRO A 553 19.51 -23.57 10.78
CA PRO A 553 18.36 -22.83 11.27
C PRO A 553 17.26 -23.78 11.76
N VAL A 554 16.65 -23.43 12.90
CA VAL A 554 15.53 -24.14 13.52
C VAL A 554 14.40 -23.16 13.89
N GLY A 555 13.19 -23.67 14.08
CA GLY A 555 12.03 -22.87 14.49
C GLY A 555 11.75 -21.71 13.53
N ASP A 556 11.54 -20.51 14.07
CA ASP A 556 11.30 -19.30 13.27
C ASP A 556 12.44 -18.97 12.31
N MET A 557 13.70 -19.22 12.72
CA MET A 557 14.83 -18.98 11.82
C MET A 557 14.80 -19.91 10.61
N ALA A 558 14.40 -21.17 10.76
CA ALA A 558 14.23 -22.11 9.64
C ALA A 558 13.10 -21.64 8.72
N PHE A 559 11.99 -21.21 9.29
CA PHE A 559 10.85 -20.75 8.52
C PHE A 559 11.17 -19.45 7.74
N ILE A 560 11.80 -18.44 8.38
CA ILE A 560 12.27 -17.21 7.74
C ILE A 560 13.22 -17.56 6.57
N THR A 561 14.16 -18.48 6.81
CA THR A 561 15.11 -18.93 5.80
C THR A 561 14.42 -19.62 4.62
N ALA A 562 13.39 -20.41 4.89
CA ALA A 562 12.59 -21.06 3.84
C ALA A 562 11.81 -20.05 3.01
N VAL A 563 11.18 -19.04 3.64
CA VAL A 563 10.46 -17.97 2.93
C VAL A 563 11.42 -17.14 2.08
N ALA A 564 12.59 -16.78 2.63
CA ALA A 564 13.62 -16.05 1.90
C ALA A 564 14.12 -16.85 0.69
N ALA A 565 14.38 -18.15 0.85
CA ALA A 565 14.80 -19.02 -0.25
C ALA A 565 13.69 -19.17 -1.31
N PHE A 566 12.43 -19.20 -0.90
CA PHE A 566 11.29 -19.27 -1.81
C PHE A 566 11.20 -18.01 -2.70
N GLY A 567 11.25 -16.81 -2.12
CA GLY A 567 11.26 -15.56 -2.87
C GLY A 567 12.45 -15.49 -3.81
N GLN A 568 13.66 -15.77 -3.32
CA GLN A 568 14.87 -15.80 -4.14
C GLN A 568 14.76 -16.83 -5.28
N ARG A 569 14.16 -17.99 -5.03
CA ARG A 569 13.98 -19.03 -6.06
C ARG A 569 13.03 -18.58 -7.17
N LEU A 570 11.92 -17.93 -6.82
CA LEU A 570 10.97 -17.38 -7.79
C LEU A 570 11.60 -16.26 -8.62
N ARG A 571 12.47 -15.43 -8.01
CA ARG A 571 13.24 -14.39 -8.71
C ARG A 571 14.37 -14.95 -9.60
N GLY A 572 14.69 -16.23 -9.50
CA GLY A 572 15.80 -16.83 -10.24
C GLY A 572 17.18 -16.45 -9.69
N ASP A 573 17.29 -16.16 -8.38
CA ASP A 573 18.53 -15.79 -7.72
C ASP A 573 19.59 -16.90 -7.84
N LYS A 574 20.72 -16.56 -8.45
CA LYS A 574 21.83 -17.48 -8.71
C LYS A 574 22.57 -17.96 -7.45
N TYR A 575 22.43 -17.24 -6.34
CA TYR A 575 23.17 -17.52 -5.11
C TYR A 575 22.59 -18.67 -4.27
N LEU A 576 21.41 -19.20 -4.66
CA LEU A 576 20.80 -20.38 -4.01
C LEU A 576 21.50 -21.72 -4.32
N ASN A 577 22.50 -21.75 -5.21
CA ASN A 577 23.29 -22.94 -5.52
C ASN A 577 22.44 -24.23 -5.80
N GLY A 578 21.29 -24.08 -6.46
CA GLY A 578 20.41 -25.20 -6.78
C GLY A 578 19.51 -25.64 -5.63
N PHE A 579 19.41 -24.91 -4.53
CA PHE A 579 18.45 -25.16 -3.46
C PHE A 579 17.03 -25.07 -4.00
N ASP A 580 16.31 -26.22 -4.04
CA ASP A 580 15.06 -26.38 -4.75
C ASP A 580 13.82 -26.22 -3.85
N PHE A 581 12.61 -26.21 -4.47
CA PHE A 581 11.36 -26.07 -3.71
C PHE A 581 11.11 -27.21 -2.75
N LEU A 582 11.56 -28.44 -3.04
CA LEU A 582 11.45 -29.55 -2.09
C LEU A 582 12.26 -29.29 -0.83
N GLN A 583 13.51 -28.82 -0.98
CA GLN A 583 14.39 -28.48 0.13
C GLN A 583 13.83 -27.29 0.93
N ILE A 584 13.24 -26.30 0.25
CA ILE A 584 12.54 -25.18 0.87
C ILE A 584 11.35 -25.68 1.71
N GLY A 585 10.55 -26.59 1.17
CA GLY A 585 9.43 -27.19 1.89
C GLY A 585 9.85 -28.00 3.13
N GLN A 586 10.95 -28.73 3.02
CA GLN A 586 11.54 -29.47 4.15
C GLN A 586 12.02 -28.52 5.25
N LEU A 587 12.67 -27.42 4.86
CA LEU A 587 13.16 -26.40 5.79
C LEU A 587 12.02 -25.65 6.48
N ALA A 588 10.94 -25.33 5.77
CA ALA A 588 9.75 -24.70 6.34
C ALA A 588 9.08 -25.58 7.40
N GLY A 589 9.19 -26.89 7.25
CA GLY A 589 8.56 -27.86 8.15
C GLY A 589 7.04 -27.89 8.07
N THR A 590 6.41 -28.45 9.10
CA THR A 590 4.96 -28.47 9.26
C THR A 590 4.54 -27.59 10.44
N SER A 591 3.41 -26.89 10.31
CA SER A 591 2.89 -26.00 11.34
C SER A 591 1.38 -26.19 11.50
N GLY A 592 0.86 -25.98 12.72
CA GLY A 592 -0.57 -25.85 12.98
C GLY A 592 -1.12 -24.45 12.67
N ASP A 593 -0.25 -23.48 12.42
CA ASP A 593 -0.63 -22.14 12.03
C ASP A 593 -1.15 -22.11 10.59
N TYR A 594 -2.26 -21.41 10.35
CA TYR A 594 -2.91 -21.35 9.04
C TYR A 594 -1.97 -20.81 7.95
N TRP A 595 -1.32 -19.67 8.21
CA TRP A 595 -0.50 -18.97 7.22
C TRP A 595 0.78 -19.74 6.88
N ARG A 596 1.43 -20.35 7.88
CA ARG A 596 2.61 -21.21 7.66
C ARG A 596 2.26 -22.49 6.91
N SER A 597 1.09 -23.07 7.20
CA SER A 597 0.58 -24.25 6.46
C SER A 597 0.21 -23.91 5.02
N GLU A 598 -0.34 -22.71 4.79
CA GLU A 598 -0.60 -22.17 3.45
C GLU A 598 0.70 -22.00 2.67
N PHE A 599 1.74 -21.40 3.27
CA PHE A 599 3.06 -21.29 2.66
C PHE A 599 3.59 -22.65 2.18
N GLY A 600 3.50 -23.68 3.03
CA GLY A 600 3.88 -25.04 2.63
C GLY A 600 3.08 -25.59 1.43
N ARG A 601 1.82 -25.17 1.27
CA ARG A 601 1.00 -25.47 0.09
C ARG A 601 1.51 -24.72 -1.15
N LEU A 602 1.84 -23.42 -1.01
CA LEU A 602 2.37 -22.61 -2.12
C LEU A 602 3.72 -23.13 -2.62
N VAL A 603 4.60 -23.57 -1.71
CA VAL A 603 5.88 -24.20 -2.10
C VAL A 603 5.65 -25.45 -2.95
N ARG A 604 4.65 -26.28 -2.62
CA ARG A 604 4.30 -27.46 -3.45
C ARG A 604 3.69 -27.07 -4.81
N LEU A 605 2.88 -26.03 -4.87
CA LEU A 605 2.35 -25.51 -6.14
C LEU A 605 3.49 -25.00 -7.03
N ALA A 606 4.44 -24.27 -6.47
CA ALA A 606 5.61 -23.80 -7.19
C ALA A 606 6.51 -24.95 -7.67
N ASP A 607 6.74 -26.00 -6.85
CA ASP A 607 7.51 -27.18 -7.26
C ASP A 607 6.86 -27.91 -8.46
N ALA A 608 5.53 -27.98 -8.48
CA ALA A 608 4.77 -28.56 -9.59
C ALA A 608 4.79 -27.69 -10.85
N GLN A 609 4.78 -26.37 -10.70
CA GLN A 609 4.72 -25.42 -11.83
C GLN A 609 6.08 -25.14 -12.44
N TYR A 610 7.16 -25.16 -11.63
CA TYR A 610 8.55 -24.92 -12.05
C TYR A 610 9.36 -26.22 -11.93
N PRO A 611 9.18 -27.19 -12.85
CA PRO A 611 9.86 -28.47 -12.75
C PRO A 611 11.37 -28.30 -12.75
N ARG A 612 12.03 -29.18 -12.02
CA ARG A 612 13.50 -29.21 -11.92
C ARG A 612 14.10 -29.32 -13.32
N ARG A 613 15.03 -28.41 -13.65
CA ARG A 613 15.88 -28.68 -14.81
C ARG A 613 16.68 -29.94 -14.50
N PRO A 614 16.72 -30.94 -15.40
CA PRO A 614 17.61 -32.07 -15.21
C PRO A 614 19.02 -31.52 -14.96
N ARG A 615 19.69 -32.01 -13.93
CA ARG A 615 21.12 -31.72 -13.76
C ARG A 615 21.77 -32.27 -15.03
N GLY A 616 22.26 -31.40 -15.90
CA GLY A 616 23.13 -31.80 -16.99
C GLY A 616 24.33 -32.48 -16.36
N ASP A 617 24.59 -33.72 -16.81
CA ASP A 617 25.78 -34.49 -16.50
C ASP A 617 27.04 -33.73 -16.95
#